data_ff1665382be607bcf504eb3b46c05e5e
#
_entry.id   ff1665382be607bcf504eb3b46c05e5e
#
_cell.length_a   1.000
_cell.length_b   1.000
_cell.length_c   1.000
_cell.angle_alpha   90.00
_cell.angle_beta   90.00
_cell.angle_gamma   90.00
#
_symmetry.space_group_name_H-M   'P 1'
#
loop_
_entity.id
_entity.type
_entity.pdbx_description
1 polymer ?
#
loop_
_entity_poly.entity_id
_entity_poly.type
_entity_poly.pdbx_seq_one_letter_code
_entity_poly.pdbx_strand_id
1 'polypeptide(L)'
;MNNWISALADLQNQGEPCVLVTIIEELGSTPRNAGSKMVISAAQTFDTIGGGHLEYKAMQIARDMLVRGQQNTHLERFSLGASLGQCCGGVTVLLFEPMGQVQAQIAVFGAGHVGRALVPLLASLPCRVRWIDSRDQEFPEHIPQGVRKIVSEEPVDEIADLPAGSYCIVMTHNHALDLELAAALLKRNDFAYFGLIGSKTKRVKFEHRLRDRGFDAAQLQRMRCPMGLTEVKGKLPVEIAISIAGEIIATYNANFGQHTASAEPIAKLLPASRRSQAL
;
A
#
# COMPACT_ATOMS: atom_id res chain seq x y z
N MET A 1 -7.62 8.56 -26.20
CA MET A 1 -6.38 7.80 -25.96
C MET A 1 -5.82 8.26 -24.64
N ASN A 2 -5.81 7.40 -23.63
CA ASN A 2 -5.19 7.73 -22.34
C ASN A 2 -3.67 7.73 -22.55
N ASN A 3 -3.06 8.90 -22.50
CA ASN A 3 -1.62 9.01 -22.49
C ASN A 3 -1.06 8.59 -21.12
N TRP A 4 0.24 8.36 -21.02
CA TRP A 4 0.89 7.92 -19.79
C TRP A 4 0.63 8.87 -18.60
N ILE A 5 0.42 10.18 -18.82
CA ILE A 5 0.16 11.16 -17.74
C ILE A 5 -1.23 10.94 -17.15
N SER A 6 -2.27 10.87 -18.01
CA SER A 6 -3.64 10.64 -17.53
C SER A 6 -3.78 9.25 -16.91
N ALA A 7 -3.17 8.24 -17.52
CA ALA A 7 -3.17 6.89 -16.96
C ALA A 7 -2.52 6.82 -15.57
N LEU A 8 -1.37 7.50 -15.39
CA LEU A 8 -0.69 7.56 -14.09
C LEU A 8 -1.56 8.26 -13.03
N ALA A 9 -2.21 9.39 -13.40
CA ALA A 9 -3.12 10.10 -12.51
C ALA A 9 -4.35 9.25 -12.13
N ASP A 10 -4.95 8.56 -13.09
CA ASP A 10 -6.11 7.70 -12.87
C ASP A 10 -5.76 6.51 -11.95
N LEU A 11 -4.65 5.82 -12.22
CA LEU A 11 -4.17 4.72 -11.37
C LEU A 11 -3.85 5.21 -9.95
N GLN A 12 -3.22 6.38 -9.82
CA GLN A 12 -2.92 6.98 -8.52
C GLN A 12 -4.20 7.31 -7.75
N ASN A 13 -5.22 7.88 -8.44
CA ASN A 13 -6.52 8.15 -7.83
C ASN A 13 -7.27 6.88 -7.39
N GLN A 14 -7.11 5.80 -8.16
CA GLN A 14 -7.68 4.48 -7.83
C GLN A 14 -6.87 3.74 -6.76
N GLY A 15 -5.63 4.21 -6.47
CA GLY A 15 -4.70 3.53 -5.56
C GLY A 15 -4.16 2.22 -6.14
N GLU A 16 -4.17 2.10 -7.46
CA GLU A 16 -3.61 0.96 -8.17
C GLU A 16 -2.12 1.18 -8.40
N PRO A 17 -1.25 0.30 -7.88
CA PRO A 17 0.19 0.42 -8.08
C PRO A 17 0.55 0.18 -9.54
N CYS A 18 1.52 0.96 -10.03
CA CYS A 18 2.04 0.82 -11.39
C CYS A 18 3.55 1.10 -11.42
N VAL A 19 4.17 0.83 -12.56
CA VAL A 19 5.56 1.19 -12.83
C VAL A 19 5.59 2.13 -14.01
N LEU A 20 6.21 3.31 -13.83
CA LEU A 20 6.54 4.21 -14.93
C LEU A 20 7.87 3.75 -15.51
N VAL A 21 7.88 3.42 -16.79
CA VAL A 21 9.07 3.04 -17.56
C VAL A 21 9.48 4.19 -18.45
N THR A 22 10.73 4.63 -18.34
CA THR A 22 11.28 5.73 -19.15
C THR A 22 12.52 5.27 -19.90
N ILE A 23 12.62 5.59 -21.20
CA ILE A 23 13.89 5.48 -21.94
C ILE A 23 14.78 6.65 -21.50
N ILE A 24 15.88 6.36 -20.82
CA ILE A 24 16.80 7.40 -20.34
C ILE A 24 18.02 7.58 -21.24
N GLU A 25 18.41 6.55 -21.99
CA GLU A 25 19.52 6.60 -22.92
C GLU A 25 19.28 5.69 -24.12
N GLU A 26 19.77 6.12 -25.29
CA GLU A 26 19.72 5.37 -26.53
C GLU A 26 21.06 5.50 -27.26
N LEU A 27 21.48 4.43 -27.95
CA LEU A 27 22.67 4.40 -28.78
C LEU A 27 22.39 3.56 -30.02
N GLY A 28 22.64 4.13 -31.20
CA GLY A 28 22.36 3.50 -32.49
C GLY A 28 20.90 3.56 -32.88
N SER A 29 20.41 2.59 -33.68
CA SER A 29 19.02 2.56 -34.15
C SER A 29 18.12 1.99 -33.07
N THR A 30 17.22 2.81 -32.54
CA THR A 30 16.24 2.47 -31.50
C THR A 30 14.80 2.76 -31.99
N PRO A 31 13.77 2.04 -31.51
CA PRO A 31 12.38 2.23 -31.95
C PRO A 31 11.74 3.53 -31.43
N ARG A 32 12.24 4.10 -30.34
CA ARG A 32 11.79 5.36 -29.74
C ARG A 32 12.97 6.10 -29.12
N ASN A 33 12.85 7.42 -29.01
CA ASN A 33 13.89 8.30 -28.46
C ASN A 33 13.87 8.33 -26.94
N ALA A 34 14.99 8.73 -26.36
CA ALA A 34 15.09 9.03 -24.91
C ALA A 34 14.00 10.03 -24.50
N GLY A 35 13.45 9.84 -23.30
CA GLY A 35 12.28 10.56 -22.78
C GLY A 35 10.93 9.90 -23.08
N SER A 36 10.87 8.91 -23.97
CA SER A 36 9.63 8.13 -24.20
C SER A 36 9.26 7.35 -22.92
N LYS A 37 7.97 7.32 -22.63
CA LYS A 37 7.44 6.74 -21.38
C LYS A 37 6.29 5.77 -21.65
N MET A 38 6.13 4.83 -20.73
CA MET A 38 5.07 3.83 -20.71
C MET A 38 4.69 3.57 -19.25
N VAL A 39 3.41 3.45 -18.95
CA VAL A 39 2.91 3.05 -17.62
C VAL A 39 2.43 1.61 -17.68
N ILE A 40 2.82 0.82 -16.70
CA ILE A 40 2.49 -0.61 -16.60
C ILE A 40 1.85 -0.87 -15.25
N SER A 41 0.59 -1.28 -15.22
CA SER A 41 -0.09 -1.83 -14.05
C SER A 41 -0.10 -3.36 -14.09
N ALA A 42 -0.67 -3.98 -13.06
CA ALA A 42 -0.83 -5.44 -13.04
C ALA A 42 -1.63 -5.94 -14.25
N ALA A 43 -2.69 -5.22 -14.62
CA ALA A 43 -3.63 -5.62 -15.67
C ALA A 43 -3.40 -4.94 -17.03
N GLN A 44 -2.92 -3.70 -17.05
CA GLN A 44 -2.93 -2.86 -18.25
C GLN A 44 -1.58 -2.19 -18.51
N THR A 45 -1.42 -1.71 -19.73
CA THR A 45 -0.30 -0.89 -20.17
C THR A 45 -0.82 0.34 -20.91
N PHE A 46 -0.13 1.46 -20.75
CA PHE A 46 -0.52 2.74 -21.35
C PHE A 46 0.68 3.38 -22.02
N ASP A 47 0.48 3.89 -23.23
CA ASP A 47 1.53 4.43 -24.10
C ASP A 47 2.55 3.37 -24.53
N THR A 48 3.71 3.74 -25.10
CA THR A 48 4.67 2.81 -25.68
C THR A 48 6.11 3.33 -25.67
N ILE A 49 7.04 2.42 -25.44
CA ILE A 49 8.49 2.64 -25.56
C ILE A 49 9.05 2.06 -26.88
N GLY A 50 8.17 1.71 -27.84
CA GLY A 50 8.56 1.28 -29.19
C GLY A 50 8.09 -0.10 -29.60
N GLY A 51 7.36 -0.80 -28.73
CA GLY A 51 6.75 -2.11 -29.06
C GLY A 51 7.72 -3.29 -29.09
N GLY A 52 7.19 -4.42 -29.56
CA GLY A 52 7.98 -5.63 -29.76
C GLY A 52 8.54 -6.27 -28.51
N HIS A 53 9.69 -6.93 -28.66
CA HIS A 53 10.30 -7.71 -27.58
C HIS A 53 10.85 -6.85 -26.42
N LEU A 54 11.28 -5.62 -26.72
CA LEU A 54 11.72 -4.67 -25.69
C LEU A 54 10.58 -4.37 -24.71
N GLU A 55 9.42 -4.04 -25.24
CA GLU A 55 8.22 -3.73 -24.44
C GLU A 55 7.73 -4.93 -23.66
N TYR A 56 7.74 -6.12 -24.29
CA TYR A 56 7.42 -7.37 -23.61
C TYR A 56 8.32 -7.63 -22.37
N LYS A 57 9.63 -7.44 -22.54
CA LYS A 57 10.59 -7.58 -21.42
C LYS A 57 10.38 -6.52 -20.34
N ALA A 58 10.12 -5.28 -20.74
CA ALA A 58 9.81 -4.21 -19.80
C ALA A 58 8.55 -4.52 -18.99
N MET A 59 7.49 -5.06 -19.62
CA MET A 59 6.28 -5.49 -18.94
C MET A 59 6.53 -6.62 -17.93
N GLN A 60 7.37 -7.60 -18.27
CA GLN A 60 7.74 -8.67 -17.34
C GLN A 60 8.44 -8.13 -16.09
N ILE A 61 9.47 -7.29 -16.27
CA ILE A 61 10.22 -6.68 -15.17
C ILE A 61 9.29 -5.84 -14.29
N ALA A 62 8.50 -4.96 -14.89
CA ALA A 62 7.58 -4.09 -14.17
C ALA A 62 6.55 -4.87 -13.35
N ARG A 63 5.95 -5.91 -13.92
CA ARG A 63 4.99 -6.78 -13.21
C ARG A 63 5.65 -7.58 -12.09
N ASP A 64 6.85 -8.08 -12.30
CA ASP A 64 7.64 -8.73 -11.24
C ASP A 64 7.95 -7.76 -10.10
N MET A 65 8.27 -6.50 -10.39
CA MET A 65 8.46 -5.45 -9.39
C MET A 65 7.19 -5.22 -8.57
N LEU A 66 6.03 -5.14 -9.24
CA LEU A 66 4.72 -4.97 -8.58
C LEU A 66 4.37 -6.16 -7.69
N VAL A 67 4.55 -7.39 -8.17
CA VAL A 67 4.28 -8.62 -7.40
C VAL A 67 5.17 -8.70 -6.16
N ARG A 68 6.43 -8.29 -6.27
CA ARG A 68 7.39 -8.29 -5.14
C ARG A 68 7.24 -7.07 -4.23
N GLY A 69 6.37 -6.12 -4.56
CA GLY A 69 6.20 -4.88 -3.80
C GLY A 69 7.45 -4.01 -3.78
N GLN A 70 8.29 -4.06 -4.83
CA GLN A 70 9.51 -3.26 -4.92
C GLN A 70 9.18 -1.77 -4.92
N GLN A 71 9.90 -1.01 -4.09
CA GLN A 71 9.75 0.45 -3.98
C GLN A 71 10.91 1.22 -4.59
N ASN A 72 12.06 0.54 -4.80
CA ASN A 72 13.24 1.16 -5.36
C ASN A 72 13.17 1.20 -6.88
N THR A 73 13.70 2.27 -7.47
CA THR A 73 13.90 2.36 -8.92
C THR A 73 14.86 1.26 -9.39
N HIS A 74 14.64 0.79 -10.62
CA HIS A 74 15.48 -0.18 -11.28
C HIS A 74 15.93 0.34 -12.64
N LEU A 75 17.21 0.15 -12.97
CA LEU A 75 17.77 0.45 -14.27
C LEU A 75 18.13 -0.84 -15.00
N GLU A 76 17.71 -0.97 -16.25
CA GLU A 76 18.03 -2.13 -17.08
C GLU A 76 18.53 -1.68 -18.45
N ARG A 77 19.59 -2.33 -18.92
CA ARG A 77 20.20 -2.08 -20.24
C ARG A 77 19.82 -3.17 -21.22
N PHE A 78 19.27 -2.80 -22.35
CA PHE A 78 18.84 -3.70 -23.41
C PHE A 78 19.67 -3.51 -24.66
N SER A 79 20.24 -4.60 -25.20
CA SER A 79 20.85 -4.64 -26.52
C SER A 79 19.81 -5.13 -27.52
N LEU A 80 19.41 -4.27 -28.46
CA LEU A 80 18.29 -4.51 -29.37
C LEU A 80 18.63 -5.42 -30.57
N GLY A 81 19.89 -5.84 -30.68
CA GLY A 81 20.37 -6.70 -31.77
C GLY A 81 19.83 -8.14 -31.72
N ALA A 82 20.60 -9.09 -32.23
CA ALA A 82 20.20 -10.50 -32.42
C ALA A 82 19.62 -11.20 -31.19
N SER A 83 19.90 -10.72 -29.97
CA SER A 83 19.35 -11.26 -28.72
C SER A 83 17.85 -10.99 -28.53
N LEU A 84 17.28 -9.98 -29.18
CA LEU A 84 15.87 -9.61 -29.07
C LEU A 84 15.08 -9.79 -30.39
N GLY A 85 15.72 -10.35 -31.45
CA GLY A 85 15.05 -10.61 -32.73
C GLY A 85 14.49 -9.35 -33.42
N GLN A 86 15.01 -8.15 -33.07
CA GLN A 86 14.62 -6.89 -33.68
C GLN A 86 15.60 -6.45 -34.77
N CYS A 87 15.08 -5.79 -35.79
CA CYS A 87 15.89 -5.23 -36.90
C CYS A 87 16.78 -4.05 -36.47
N CYS A 88 16.60 -3.55 -35.22
CA CYS A 88 17.33 -2.42 -34.69
C CYS A 88 18.56 -2.93 -33.91
N GLY A 89 19.78 -2.55 -34.37
CA GLY A 89 21.05 -2.95 -33.73
C GLY A 89 21.51 -2.05 -32.58
N GLY A 90 20.62 -1.22 -32.02
CA GLY A 90 20.92 -0.24 -30.97
C GLY A 90 20.94 -0.79 -29.55
N VAL A 91 21.24 0.11 -28.61
CA VAL A 91 21.17 -0.14 -27.17
C VAL A 91 20.25 0.90 -26.54
N THR A 92 19.42 0.48 -25.60
CA THR A 92 18.59 1.39 -24.80
C THR A 92 18.73 1.09 -23.33
N VAL A 93 18.62 2.12 -22.49
CA VAL A 93 18.59 2.00 -21.03
C VAL A 93 17.21 2.45 -20.57
N LEU A 94 16.53 1.57 -19.85
CA LEU A 94 15.22 1.84 -19.26
C LEU A 94 15.37 2.08 -17.75
N LEU A 95 14.69 3.13 -17.29
CA LEU A 95 14.42 3.38 -15.87
C LEU A 95 13.02 2.89 -15.55
N PHE A 96 12.92 2.06 -14.53
CA PHE A 96 11.67 1.59 -13.93
C PHE A 96 11.45 2.31 -12.60
N GLU A 97 10.37 3.05 -12.50
CA GLU A 97 10.00 3.82 -11.31
C GLU A 97 8.68 3.28 -10.77
N PRO A 98 8.69 2.53 -9.65
CA PRO A 98 7.46 2.13 -8.99
C PRO A 98 6.68 3.35 -8.55
N MET A 99 5.43 3.45 -8.98
CA MET A 99 4.51 4.54 -8.69
C MET A 99 3.28 3.98 -8.00
N GLY A 100 2.66 4.79 -7.13
CA GLY A 100 1.54 4.29 -6.36
C GLY A 100 2.04 3.23 -5.38
N GLN A 101 2.72 3.66 -4.33
CA GLN A 101 3.05 2.76 -3.23
C GLN A 101 1.79 1.99 -2.86
N VAL A 102 1.94 0.69 -2.55
CA VAL A 102 0.89 -0.05 -1.87
C VAL A 102 0.58 0.72 -0.61
N GLN A 103 -0.40 1.63 -0.71
CA GLN A 103 -0.80 2.45 0.42
C GLN A 103 -1.39 1.49 1.44
N ALA A 104 -0.98 1.62 2.69
CA ALA A 104 -1.55 0.83 3.75
C ALA A 104 -3.09 0.94 3.69
N GLN A 105 -3.76 -0.19 3.53
CA GLN A 105 -5.23 -0.23 3.52
C GLN A 105 -5.69 -0.28 4.97
N ILE A 106 -6.38 0.76 5.43
CA ILE A 106 -6.81 0.88 6.82
C ILE A 106 -8.33 0.81 6.88
N ALA A 107 -8.85 -0.14 7.64
CA ALA A 107 -10.28 -0.23 7.97
C ALA A 107 -10.50 0.26 9.40
N VAL A 108 -11.29 1.33 9.55
CA VAL A 108 -11.67 1.91 10.84
C VAL A 108 -13.14 1.60 11.10
N PHE A 109 -13.41 0.74 12.06
CA PHE A 109 -14.75 0.41 12.53
C PHE A 109 -15.10 1.27 13.72
N GLY A 110 -15.96 2.26 13.49
CA GLY A 110 -16.45 3.22 14.49
C GLY A 110 -16.26 4.68 14.10
N ALA A 111 -17.36 5.45 14.05
CA ALA A 111 -17.37 6.89 13.75
C ALA A 111 -17.60 7.77 14.99
N GLY A 112 -17.36 7.24 16.20
CA GLY A 112 -17.44 7.99 17.45
C GLY A 112 -16.31 9.03 17.60
N HIS A 113 -16.18 9.62 18.78
CA HIS A 113 -15.25 10.72 19.06
C HIS A 113 -13.78 10.41 18.67
N VAL A 114 -13.30 9.20 18.96
CA VAL A 114 -11.92 8.81 18.60
C VAL A 114 -11.80 8.61 17.10
N GLY A 115 -12.79 7.98 16.44
CA GLY A 115 -12.80 7.82 14.99
C GLY A 115 -12.76 9.15 14.26
N ARG A 116 -13.56 10.12 14.69
CA ARG A 116 -13.56 11.50 14.16
C ARG A 116 -12.22 12.22 14.31
N ALA A 117 -11.49 11.94 15.38
CA ALA A 117 -10.15 12.51 15.58
C ALA A 117 -9.06 11.75 14.81
N LEU A 118 -9.19 10.43 14.67
CA LEU A 118 -8.19 9.56 14.05
C LEU A 118 -8.20 9.62 12.52
N VAL A 119 -9.39 9.55 11.91
CA VAL A 119 -9.51 9.40 10.46
C VAL A 119 -8.88 10.57 9.68
N PRO A 120 -8.99 11.86 10.09
CA PRO A 120 -8.28 12.95 9.45
C PRO A 120 -6.75 12.83 9.53
N LEU A 121 -6.21 12.31 10.64
CA LEU A 121 -4.77 12.03 10.77
C LEU A 121 -4.32 10.94 9.80
N LEU A 122 -5.08 9.84 9.73
CA LEU A 122 -4.78 8.76 8.79
C LEU A 122 -4.89 9.21 7.34
N ALA A 123 -5.87 10.06 7.00
CA ALA A 123 -6.06 10.60 5.66
C ALA A 123 -4.88 11.47 5.17
N SER A 124 -4.10 12.04 6.09
CA SER A 124 -2.88 12.80 5.76
C SER A 124 -1.65 11.93 5.51
N LEU A 125 -1.74 10.62 5.77
CA LEU A 125 -0.69 9.65 5.57
C LEU A 125 -0.83 8.95 4.21
N PRO A 126 0.23 8.31 3.67
CA PRO A 126 0.14 7.54 2.44
C PRO A 126 -0.63 6.22 2.67
N CYS A 127 -1.93 6.32 2.94
CA CYS A 127 -2.82 5.20 3.17
C CYS A 127 -4.21 5.44 2.57
N ARG A 128 -4.97 4.38 2.41
CA ARG A 128 -6.39 4.39 2.05
C ARG A 128 -7.22 4.01 3.24
N VAL A 129 -8.22 4.79 3.56
CA VAL A 129 -9.06 4.55 4.74
C VAL A 129 -10.47 4.17 4.31
N ARG A 130 -10.94 3.01 4.79
CA ARG A 130 -12.35 2.64 4.82
C ARG A 130 -12.88 2.96 6.21
N TRP A 131 -13.84 3.86 6.30
CA TRP A 131 -14.42 4.29 7.57
C TRP A 131 -15.84 3.78 7.70
N ILE A 132 -16.04 2.84 8.60
CA ILE A 132 -17.23 1.98 8.67
C ILE A 132 -17.96 2.22 10.01
N ASP A 133 -19.25 2.55 9.96
CA ASP A 133 -20.15 2.59 11.12
C ASP A 133 -21.59 2.38 10.61
N SER A 134 -22.47 1.83 11.43
CA SER A 134 -23.87 1.68 11.09
C SER A 134 -24.68 2.98 11.22
N ARG A 135 -24.15 3.96 11.94
CA ARG A 135 -24.84 5.21 12.27
C ARG A 135 -24.36 6.33 11.38
N ASP A 136 -25.13 6.64 10.33
CA ASP A 136 -24.79 7.68 9.35
C ASP A 136 -24.53 9.05 9.99
N GLN A 137 -25.33 9.43 11.01
CA GLN A 137 -25.24 10.68 11.74
C GLN A 137 -23.94 10.86 12.56
N GLU A 138 -23.19 9.79 12.79
CA GLU A 138 -21.91 9.88 13.49
C GLU A 138 -20.77 10.33 12.61
N PHE A 139 -20.95 10.26 11.29
CA PHE A 139 -19.93 10.78 10.38
C PHE A 139 -19.98 12.30 10.29
N PRO A 140 -18.83 12.98 10.15
CA PRO A 140 -18.83 14.41 9.89
C PRO A 140 -19.40 14.71 8.50
N GLU A 141 -19.90 15.94 8.30
CA GLU A 141 -20.41 16.39 7.02
C GLU A 141 -19.36 16.30 5.90
N HIS A 142 -18.12 16.64 6.23
CA HIS A 142 -17.00 16.58 5.29
C HIS A 142 -16.12 15.38 5.58
N ILE A 143 -16.07 14.46 4.62
CA ILE A 143 -15.17 13.29 4.67
C ILE A 143 -13.84 13.68 4.03
N PRO A 144 -12.70 13.45 4.69
CA PRO A 144 -11.39 13.75 4.12
C PRO A 144 -11.14 13.03 2.79
N GLN A 145 -10.38 13.67 1.90
CA GLN A 145 -9.97 13.04 0.64
C GLN A 145 -9.19 11.73 0.92
N GLY A 146 -9.40 10.70 0.11
CA GLY A 146 -8.77 9.38 0.31
C GLY A 146 -9.47 8.49 1.34
N VAL A 147 -10.54 8.99 1.98
CA VAL A 147 -11.38 8.21 2.92
C VAL A 147 -12.66 7.78 2.22
N ARG A 148 -12.95 6.48 2.24
CA ARG A 148 -14.23 5.92 1.82
C ARG A 148 -15.14 5.73 3.03
N LYS A 149 -16.18 6.57 3.15
CA LYS A 149 -17.25 6.39 4.12
C LYS A 149 -18.09 5.18 3.73
N ILE A 150 -18.39 4.32 4.70
CA ILE A 150 -19.23 3.13 4.52
C ILE A 150 -20.23 3.10 5.69
N VAL A 151 -21.50 3.27 5.36
CA VAL A 151 -22.60 3.08 6.31
C VAL A 151 -23.10 1.65 6.11
N SER A 152 -22.91 0.79 7.11
CA SER A 152 -23.25 -0.63 7.02
C SER A 152 -23.98 -1.08 8.28
N GLU A 153 -25.18 -1.65 8.11
CA GLU A 153 -25.94 -2.24 9.21
C GLU A 153 -25.24 -3.48 9.78
N GLU A 154 -24.45 -4.19 8.94
CA GLU A 154 -23.69 -5.38 9.30
C GLU A 154 -22.19 -5.15 9.08
N PRO A 155 -21.51 -4.36 9.95
CA PRO A 155 -20.10 -4.01 9.77
C PRO A 155 -19.15 -5.23 9.71
N VAL A 156 -19.57 -6.37 10.22
CA VAL A 156 -18.78 -7.62 10.17
C VAL A 156 -18.62 -8.11 8.73
N ASP A 157 -19.63 -7.93 7.88
CA ASP A 157 -19.59 -8.37 6.49
C ASP A 157 -18.58 -7.58 5.66
N GLU A 158 -18.31 -6.32 6.03
CA GLU A 158 -17.31 -5.49 5.37
C GLU A 158 -15.88 -6.05 5.48
N ILE A 159 -15.64 -6.99 6.43
CA ILE A 159 -14.35 -7.64 6.60
C ILE A 159 -13.99 -8.51 5.40
N ALA A 160 -14.98 -9.14 4.76
CA ALA A 160 -14.75 -10.02 3.61
C ALA A 160 -14.09 -9.28 2.44
N ASP A 161 -14.45 -8.01 2.24
CA ASP A 161 -13.99 -7.16 1.13
C ASP A 161 -12.67 -6.41 1.44
N LEU A 162 -12.08 -6.61 2.62
CA LEU A 162 -10.81 -5.98 2.94
C LEU A 162 -9.67 -6.68 2.19
N PRO A 163 -8.73 -5.93 1.60
CA PRO A 163 -7.51 -6.51 1.04
C PRO A 163 -6.70 -7.28 2.09
N ALA A 164 -6.03 -8.35 1.69
CA ALA A 164 -5.04 -9.01 2.54
C ALA A 164 -3.96 -8.00 2.97
N GLY A 165 -3.45 -8.13 4.20
CA GLY A 165 -2.49 -7.18 4.75
C GLY A 165 -3.11 -5.86 5.23
N SER A 166 -4.44 -5.75 5.31
CA SER A 166 -5.10 -4.55 5.85
C SER A 166 -4.77 -4.31 7.32
N TYR A 167 -4.82 -3.04 7.71
CA TYR A 167 -4.72 -2.57 9.09
C TYR A 167 -6.13 -2.35 9.63
N CYS A 168 -6.55 -3.15 10.58
CA CYS A 168 -7.91 -3.13 11.10
C CYS A 168 -7.95 -2.48 12.48
N ILE A 169 -8.79 -1.45 12.63
CA ILE A 169 -8.93 -0.66 13.86
C ILE A 169 -10.39 -0.75 14.31
N VAL A 170 -10.62 -1.40 15.44
CA VAL A 170 -11.97 -1.61 16.00
C VAL A 170 -12.17 -0.73 17.20
N MET A 171 -13.14 0.19 17.09
CA MET A 171 -13.48 1.17 18.13
C MET A 171 -14.97 1.52 18.12
N THR A 172 -15.83 0.52 17.98
CA THR A 172 -17.28 0.77 17.92
C THR A 172 -17.84 1.17 19.30
N HIS A 173 -19.04 1.68 19.31
CA HIS A 173 -19.77 1.99 20.56
C HIS A 173 -20.34 0.74 21.24
N ASN A 174 -20.33 -0.40 20.57
CA ASN A 174 -20.97 -1.63 21.02
C ASN A 174 -19.95 -2.74 21.26
N HIS A 175 -19.80 -3.15 22.51
CA HIS A 175 -18.85 -4.19 22.90
C HIS A 175 -19.15 -5.58 22.31
N ALA A 176 -20.44 -5.88 22.02
CA ALA A 176 -20.80 -7.14 21.38
C ALA A 176 -20.35 -7.14 19.93
N LEU A 177 -20.57 -6.03 19.21
CA LEU A 177 -20.09 -5.84 17.84
C LEU A 177 -18.56 -5.87 17.79
N ASP A 178 -17.87 -5.22 18.72
CA ASP A 178 -16.40 -5.29 18.82
C ASP A 178 -15.90 -6.76 18.92
N LEU A 179 -16.62 -7.61 19.67
CA LEU A 179 -16.28 -9.01 19.83
C LEU A 179 -16.51 -9.82 18.53
N GLU A 180 -17.60 -9.57 17.82
CA GLU A 180 -17.88 -10.22 16.53
C GLU A 180 -16.87 -9.80 15.46
N LEU A 181 -16.54 -8.51 15.37
CA LEU A 181 -15.48 -8.00 14.51
C LEU A 181 -14.12 -8.65 14.84
N ALA A 182 -13.79 -8.75 16.13
CA ALA A 182 -12.57 -9.40 16.58
C ALA A 182 -12.51 -10.88 16.17
N ALA A 183 -13.61 -11.62 16.35
CA ALA A 183 -13.69 -13.02 15.95
C ALA A 183 -13.54 -13.19 14.43
N ALA A 184 -14.22 -12.36 13.63
CA ALA A 184 -14.13 -12.42 12.17
C ALA A 184 -12.73 -12.10 11.66
N LEU A 185 -12.08 -11.05 12.19
CA LEU A 185 -10.72 -10.69 11.85
C LEU A 185 -9.72 -11.78 12.21
N LEU A 186 -9.79 -12.34 13.42
CA LEU A 186 -8.91 -13.42 13.86
C LEU A 186 -9.11 -14.72 13.07
N LYS A 187 -10.33 -15.01 12.64
CA LYS A 187 -10.64 -16.16 11.76
C LYS A 187 -10.01 -15.98 10.39
N ARG A 188 -10.11 -14.78 9.81
CA ARG A 188 -9.51 -14.43 8.52
C ARG A 188 -7.98 -14.48 8.56
N ASN A 189 -7.36 -13.95 9.61
CA ASN A 189 -5.95 -14.06 9.97
C ASN A 189 -4.91 -13.57 8.92
N ASP A 190 -5.32 -12.75 7.96
CA ASP A 190 -4.47 -12.21 6.88
C ASP A 190 -4.22 -10.68 6.98
N PHE A 191 -4.56 -10.07 8.10
CA PHE A 191 -4.30 -8.65 8.38
C PHE A 191 -2.84 -8.41 8.77
N ALA A 192 -2.31 -7.23 8.44
CA ALA A 192 -0.99 -6.77 8.90
C ALA A 192 -1.02 -6.24 10.34
N TYR A 193 -2.15 -5.63 10.73
CA TYR A 193 -2.37 -5.09 12.07
C TYR A 193 -3.84 -5.22 12.47
N PHE A 194 -4.09 -5.59 13.72
CA PHE A 194 -5.42 -5.56 14.31
C PHE A 194 -5.37 -4.91 15.69
N GLY A 195 -5.94 -3.71 15.80
CA GLY A 195 -6.08 -2.94 17.02
C GLY A 195 -7.51 -2.87 17.53
N LEU A 196 -7.71 -3.10 18.81
CA LEU A 196 -9.00 -2.98 19.48
C LEU A 196 -8.91 -1.92 20.59
N ILE A 197 -9.84 -0.95 20.56
CA ILE A 197 -9.95 0.03 21.64
C ILE A 197 -10.43 -0.63 22.93
N GLY A 198 -9.77 -0.32 24.02
CA GLY A 198 -10.20 -0.86 25.32
C GLY A 198 -9.14 -0.74 26.41
N SER A 199 -9.43 -1.39 27.51
CA SER A 199 -8.54 -1.52 28.66
C SER A 199 -7.94 -2.92 28.75
N LYS A 200 -6.93 -3.11 29.58
CA LYS A 200 -6.40 -4.45 29.92
C LYS A 200 -7.52 -5.40 30.41
N THR A 201 -8.49 -4.86 31.15
CA THR A 201 -9.67 -5.63 31.60
C THR A 201 -10.54 -6.08 30.43
N LYS A 202 -10.77 -5.21 29.42
CA LYS A 202 -11.51 -5.57 28.20
C LYS A 202 -10.76 -6.67 27.44
N ARG A 203 -9.45 -6.54 27.31
CA ARG A 203 -8.61 -7.57 26.68
C ARG A 203 -8.80 -8.94 27.31
N VAL A 204 -8.66 -9.05 28.64
CA VAL A 204 -8.82 -10.34 29.35
C VAL A 204 -10.19 -10.95 29.12
N LYS A 205 -11.25 -10.13 29.18
CA LYS A 205 -12.63 -10.60 28.93
C LYS A 205 -12.82 -11.08 27.47
N PHE A 206 -12.23 -10.38 26.50
CA PHE A 206 -12.32 -10.75 25.09
C PHE A 206 -11.51 -12.02 24.80
N GLU A 207 -10.30 -12.13 25.33
CA GLU A 207 -9.50 -13.34 25.17
C GLU A 207 -10.20 -14.59 25.73
N HIS A 208 -10.88 -14.47 26.89
CA HIS A 208 -11.64 -15.57 27.44
C HIS A 208 -12.76 -16.00 26.50
N ARG A 209 -13.62 -15.05 26.06
CA ARG A 209 -14.73 -15.34 25.16
C ARG A 209 -14.29 -15.87 23.79
N LEU A 210 -13.15 -15.41 23.28
CA LEU A 210 -12.59 -15.86 22.02
C LEU A 210 -12.00 -17.29 22.16
N ARG A 211 -11.36 -17.61 23.29
CA ARG A 211 -10.94 -19.01 23.61
C ARG A 211 -12.11 -19.96 23.65
N ASP A 212 -13.23 -19.56 24.28
CA ASP A 212 -14.45 -20.35 24.32
C ASP A 212 -15.04 -20.61 22.91
N ARG A 213 -14.71 -19.76 21.92
CA ARG A 213 -15.05 -19.91 20.50
C ARG A 213 -14.00 -20.68 19.69
N GLY A 214 -12.94 -21.19 20.34
CA GLY A 214 -11.92 -22.05 19.73
C GLY A 214 -10.70 -21.31 19.17
N PHE A 215 -10.52 -20.01 19.44
CA PHE A 215 -9.30 -19.29 19.03
C PHE A 215 -8.12 -19.67 19.93
N ASP A 216 -6.98 -19.96 19.31
CA ASP A 216 -5.75 -20.32 20.01
C ASP A 216 -4.96 -19.11 20.51
N ALA A 217 -3.93 -19.36 21.32
CA ALA A 217 -3.11 -18.32 21.92
C ALA A 217 -2.34 -17.50 20.86
N ALA A 218 -1.90 -18.11 19.76
CA ALA A 218 -1.16 -17.45 18.70
C ALA A 218 -2.06 -16.44 17.95
N GLN A 219 -3.29 -16.84 17.65
CA GLN A 219 -4.29 -15.97 17.04
C GLN A 219 -4.61 -14.78 17.96
N LEU A 220 -4.83 -15.03 19.27
CA LEU A 220 -5.15 -13.99 20.24
C LEU A 220 -4.01 -12.99 20.47
N GLN A 221 -2.75 -13.41 20.35
CA GLN A 221 -1.59 -12.52 20.43
C GLN A 221 -1.53 -11.50 19.28
N ARG A 222 -2.15 -11.78 18.16
CA ARG A 222 -2.23 -10.85 17.03
C ARG A 222 -3.17 -9.66 17.28
N MET A 223 -4.06 -9.75 18.27
CA MET A 223 -4.94 -8.66 18.68
C MET A 223 -4.21 -7.69 19.62
N ARG A 224 -4.01 -6.45 19.20
CA ARG A 224 -3.51 -5.36 20.04
C ARG A 224 -4.65 -4.73 20.83
N CYS A 225 -4.69 -4.97 22.16
CA CYS A 225 -5.68 -4.38 23.06
C CYS A 225 -5.08 -4.16 24.45
N PRO A 226 -5.04 -2.94 24.98
CA PRO A 226 -5.41 -1.70 24.29
C PRO A 226 -4.47 -1.40 23.14
N MET A 227 -5.01 -0.83 22.05
CA MET A 227 -4.22 -0.31 20.92
C MET A 227 -3.66 1.06 21.24
N GLY A 228 -2.60 1.44 20.54
CA GLY A 228 -1.89 2.70 20.69
C GLY A 228 -0.59 2.58 21.45
N LEU A 229 0.26 3.61 21.32
CA LEU A 229 1.56 3.69 21.98
C LEU A 229 1.40 3.81 23.51
N THR A 230 2.12 2.98 24.27
CA THR A 230 2.04 2.95 25.73
C THR A 230 2.59 4.21 26.42
N GLU A 231 3.43 4.96 25.71
CA GLU A 231 4.04 6.22 26.14
C GLU A 231 3.02 7.37 26.15
N VAL A 232 1.99 7.30 25.32
CA VAL A 232 0.92 8.30 25.27
C VAL A 232 -0.19 7.93 26.25
N LYS A 233 -0.26 8.62 27.37
CA LYS A 233 -1.17 8.29 28.49
C LYS A 233 -2.43 9.16 28.54
N GLY A 234 -2.71 9.91 27.49
CA GLY A 234 -3.86 10.81 27.40
C GLY A 234 -5.20 10.05 27.34
N LYS A 235 -6.27 10.74 27.71
CA LYS A 235 -7.65 10.23 27.69
C LYS A 235 -8.56 11.02 26.73
N LEU A 236 -8.10 12.15 26.22
CA LEU A 236 -8.85 12.91 25.23
C LEU A 236 -8.90 12.13 23.90
N PRO A 237 -10.00 12.21 23.16
CA PRO A 237 -10.13 11.51 21.89
C PRO A 237 -8.97 11.80 20.92
N VAL A 238 -8.47 13.03 20.86
CA VAL A 238 -7.33 13.41 20.03
C VAL A 238 -6.01 12.79 20.49
N GLU A 239 -5.77 12.67 21.79
CA GLU A 239 -4.56 12.03 22.33
C GLU A 239 -4.55 10.54 22.03
N ILE A 240 -5.71 9.88 22.18
CA ILE A 240 -5.90 8.48 21.81
C ILE A 240 -5.69 8.30 20.30
N ALA A 241 -6.23 9.20 19.48
CA ALA A 241 -6.07 9.17 18.03
C ALA A 241 -4.60 9.30 17.61
N ILE A 242 -3.85 10.23 18.20
CA ILE A 242 -2.40 10.40 17.98
C ILE A 242 -1.63 9.14 18.37
N SER A 243 -1.96 8.55 19.52
CA SER A 243 -1.35 7.30 19.99
C SER A 243 -1.55 6.15 19.02
N ILE A 244 -2.79 5.98 18.50
CA ILE A 244 -3.12 4.95 17.51
C ILE A 244 -2.42 5.24 16.18
N ALA A 245 -2.45 6.48 15.69
CA ALA A 245 -1.78 6.85 14.44
C ALA A 245 -0.26 6.58 14.53
N GLY A 246 0.37 6.90 15.66
CA GLY A 246 1.78 6.61 15.91
C GLY A 246 2.10 5.11 15.87
N GLU A 247 1.25 4.26 16.48
CA GLU A 247 1.43 2.80 16.42
C GLU A 247 1.26 2.27 14.99
N ILE A 248 0.30 2.78 14.23
CA ILE A 248 0.10 2.42 12.81
C ILE A 248 1.34 2.80 11.99
N ILE A 249 1.86 4.04 12.14
CA ILE A 249 3.07 4.50 11.45
C ILE A 249 4.26 3.60 11.78
N ALA A 250 4.48 3.29 13.06
CA ALA A 250 5.57 2.40 13.48
C ALA A 250 5.44 1.00 12.84
N THR A 251 4.20 0.48 12.77
CA THR A 251 3.93 -0.86 12.21
C THR A 251 4.17 -0.90 10.70
N TYR A 252 3.68 0.07 9.93
CA TYR A 252 3.89 0.03 8.49
C TYR A 252 5.35 0.33 8.11
N ASN A 253 6.04 1.22 8.85
CA ASN A 253 7.47 1.47 8.62
C ASN A 253 8.32 0.22 8.87
N ALA A 254 7.98 -0.58 9.89
CA ALA A 254 8.65 -1.85 10.12
C ALA A 254 8.43 -2.84 8.97
N ASN A 255 7.25 -2.86 8.38
CA ASN A 255 6.91 -3.72 7.25
C ASN A 255 7.55 -3.26 5.94
N PHE A 256 7.63 -1.94 5.69
CA PHE A 256 8.24 -1.38 4.47
C PHE A 256 9.76 -1.23 4.55
N GLY A 257 10.33 -1.04 5.74
CA GLY A 257 11.79 -0.85 5.94
C GLY A 257 12.65 -2.07 5.63
N GLN A 258 12.07 -3.25 5.48
CA GLN A 258 12.79 -4.49 5.12
C GLN A 258 13.11 -4.61 3.63
N HIS A 259 12.65 -3.69 2.77
CA HIS A 259 12.83 -3.75 1.31
C HIS A 259 13.88 -2.81 0.73
N THR A 260 14.70 -2.16 1.56
CA THR A 260 15.89 -1.42 1.09
C THR A 260 17.04 -2.38 0.76
N ALA A 261 16.85 -3.24 -0.23
CA ALA A 261 17.98 -3.93 -0.87
C ALA A 261 18.83 -2.88 -1.61
N SER A 262 20.13 -2.91 -1.40
CA SER A 262 21.11 -2.01 -1.99
C SER A 262 20.92 -1.93 -3.52
N ALA A 263 20.57 -0.75 -4.04
CA ALA A 263 20.63 -0.48 -5.46
C ALA A 263 22.09 -0.63 -5.92
N GLU A 264 22.33 -1.36 -7.03
CA GLU A 264 23.67 -1.37 -7.65
C GLU A 264 24.08 0.08 -7.99
N PRO A 265 25.35 0.44 -7.76
CA PRO A 265 25.82 1.79 -8.08
C PRO A 265 25.57 2.10 -9.56
N ILE A 266 24.90 3.22 -9.83
CA ILE A 266 24.59 3.72 -11.19
C ILE A 266 25.83 3.71 -12.09
N ALA A 267 27.04 3.94 -11.52
CA ALA A 267 28.31 3.88 -12.24
C ALA A 267 28.58 2.55 -12.97
N LYS A 268 27.97 1.42 -12.54
CA LYS A 268 28.11 0.13 -13.24
C LYS A 268 27.23 0.01 -14.47
N LEU A 269 26.16 0.78 -14.54
CA LEU A 269 25.17 0.74 -15.62
C LEU A 269 25.49 1.72 -16.75
N LEU A 270 26.38 2.72 -16.48
CA LEU A 270 26.81 3.69 -17.49
C LEU A 270 27.82 3.07 -18.45
N PRO A 271 27.81 3.44 -19.75
CA PRO A 271 28.83 3.07 -20.72
C PRO A 271 30.22 3.47 -20.22
N ALA A 272 31.24 2.68 -20.56
CA ALA A 272 32.63 2.91 -20.12
C ALA A 272 33.15 4.32 -20.44
N SER A 273 32.65 4.96 -21.50
CA SER A 273 33.02 6.33 -21.90
C SER A 273 32.52 7.43 -20.96
N ARG A 274 31.54 7.16 -20.09
CA ARG A 274 31.03 8.14 -19.09
C ARG A 274 31.46 7.83 -17.66
N ARG A 275 32.11 6.68 -17.42
CA ARG A 275 32.57 6.30 -16.07
C ARG A 275 33.67 7.18 -15.54
N SER A 276 34.46 7.81 -16.43
CA SER A 276 35.60 8.69 -16.07
C SER A 276 35.19 10.14 -15.77
N GLN A 277 33.95 10.54 -15.94
CA GLN A 277 33.43 11.90 -15.65
C GLN A 277 32.59 11.96 -14.39
N ALA A 278 32.35 10.82 -13.72
CA ALA A 278 31.48 10.72 -12.53
C ALA A 278 32.25 10.46 -11.22
N LEU A 279 33.58 10.67 -11.23
CA LEU A 279 34.48 10.74 -10.10
C LEU A 279 35.00 12.21 -10.01
#